data_f0b629843ce652d56bdd7eed8991298f
#
_entry.id   f0b629843ce652d56bdd7eed8991298f
#
_cell.length_a   1.000
_cell.length_b   1.000
_cell.length_c   1.000
_cell.angle_alpha   90.00
_cell.angle_beta   90.00
_cell.angle_gamma   90.00
#
_symmetry.space_group_name_H-M   'P 1'
#
loop_
_entity.id
_entity.type
_entity.pdbx_description
1 polymer ?
#
loop_
_entity_poly.entity_id
_entity_poly.type
_entity_poly.pdbx_seq_one_letter_code
_entity_poly.pdbx_strand_id
1 'polypeptide(L)'
;MKKLFFIAISLIMATMLYAEDYKSINFEQLPASTQKLVNAHFADNPILAVKATDTWFRFNREYEIIFDDGVTIDFDSDGQWTEIECYGAPVPFFMLPDKIVKYVRHNFHQEKIVEIKKLPEGYKIEYDSGIELLFDKNSELVSFEWE
;
A
#
# COMPACT_ATOMS: atom_id res chain seq x y z
N MET A 1 11.46 21.17 -27.39
CA MET A 1 10.12 20.58 -27.35
C MET A 1 10.06 19.12 -27.82
N LYS A 2 10.79 18.71 -28.86
CA LYS A 2 10.77 17.31 -29.34
C LYS A 2 11.35 16.28 -28.36
N LYS A 3 12.28 16.64 -27.48
CA LYS A 3 12.91 15.73 -26.49
C LYS A 3 12.00 15.40 -25.28
N LEU A 4 11.13 16.31 -24.87
CA LEU A 4 10.16 16.08 -23.79
C LEU A 4 9.05 15.10 -24.19
N PHE A 5 8.67 15.08 -25.47
CA PHE A 5 7.64 14.19 -25.97
C PHE A 5 8.09 12.71 -25.98
N PHE A 6 9.38 12.46 -26.22
CA PHE A 6 9.94 11.10 -26.17
C PHE A 6 10.06 10.55 -24.74
N ILE A 7 10.33 11.41 -23.75
CA ILE A 7 10.41 10.99 -22.35
C ILE A 7 9.01 10.63 -21.83
N ALA A 8 7.98 11.40 -22.18
CA ALA A 8 6.59 11.10 -21.79
C ALA A 8 6.08 9.77 -22.40
N ILE A 9 6.43 9.48 -23.65
CA ILE A 9 6.04 8.21 -24.31
C ILE A 9 6.78 7.02 -23.71
N SER A 10 8.04 7.17 -23.32
CA SER A 10 8.80 6.10 -22.68
C SER A 10 8.28 5.78 -21.26
N LEU A 11 7.79 6.80 -20.53
CA LEU A 11 7.21 6.62 -19.22
C LEU A 11 5.84 5.90 -19.29
N ILE A 12 5.01 6.24 -20.29
CA ILE A 12 3.70 5.60 -20.50
C ILE A 12 3.89 4.13 -20.95
N MET A 13 4.91 3.82 -21.73
CA MET A 13 5.22 2.45 -22.14
C MET A 13 5.76 1.60 -20.98
N ALA A 14 6.46 2.20 -20.03
CA ALA A 14 6.95 1.49 -18.84
C ALA A 14 5.80 1.08 -17.88
N THR A 15 4.73 1.86 -17.80
CA THR A 15 3.56 1.52 -16.96
C THR A 15 2.65 0.45 -17.56
N MET A 16 2.71 0.20 -18.86
CA MET A 16 1.94 -0.87 -19.52
C MET A 16 2.58 -2.26 -19.42
N LEU A 17 3.82 -2.38 -18.94
CA LEU A 17 4.56 -3.65 -18.89
C LEU A 17 4.41 -4.43 -17.57
N TYR A 18 3.69 -3.88 -16.57
CA TYR A 18 3.52 -4.49 -15.26
C TYR A 18 2.04 -4.63 -14.84
N ALA A 19 1.17 -5.05 -15.75
CA ALA A 19 -0.10 -5.63 -15.32
C ALA A 19 0.21 -7.05 -14.82
N GLU A 20 0.51 -7.19 -13.54
CA GLU A 20 0.62 -8.50 -12.92
C GLU A 20 -0.75 -9.16 -12.92
N ASP A 21 -0.84 -10.36 -13.49
CA ASP A 21 -2.07 -11.14 -13.46
C ASP A 21 -2.28 -11.70 -12.05
N TYR A 22 -3.23 -11.13 -11.30
CA TYR A 22 -3.67 -11.65 -10.02
C TYR A 22 -4.67 -12.79 -10.20
N LYS A 23 -4.47 -13.87 -9.45
CA LYS A 23 -5.42 -14.99 -9.34
C LYS A 23 -6.04 -15.03 -7.95
N SER A 24 -7.34 -15.33 -7.89
CA SER A 24 -8.01 -15.65 -6.62
C SER A 24 -7.38 -16.88 -5.97
N ILE A 25 -7.11 -16.77 -4.67
CA ILE A 25 -6.63 -17.87 -3.83
C ILE A 25 -7.46 -17.95 -2.55
N ASN A 26 -7.30 -19.05 -1.80
CA ASN A 26 -7.91 -19.18 -0.47
C ASN A 26 -7.04 -18.49 0.59
N PHE A 27 -7.66 -18.01 1.67
CA PHE A 27 -6.97 -17.37 2.80
C PHE A 27 -5.84 -18.23 3.39
N GLU A 28 -6.04 -19.53 3.48
CA GLU A 28 -5.07 -20.49 4.01
C GLU A 28 -3.82 -20.66 3.13
N GLN A 29 -3.85 -20.14 1.90
CA GLN A 29 -2.70 -20.15 0.99
C GLN A 29 -1.79 -18.93 1.16
N LEU A 30 -2.20 -17.95 1.97
CA LEU A 30 -1.38 -16.79 2.34
C LEU A 30 -0.19 -17.22 3.23
N PRO A 31 0.89 -16.44 3.25
CA PRO A 31 1.95 -16.62 4.24
C PRO A 31 1.41 -16.59 5.67
N ALA A 32 2.00 -17.39 6.56
CA ALA A 32 1.55 -17.47 7.94
C ALA A 32 1.62 -16.16 8.70
N SER A 33 2.57 -15.28 8.36
CA SER A 33 2.70 -13.92 8.89
C SER A 33 1.50 -13.05 8.52
N THR A 34 1.04 -13.13 7.26
CA THR A 34 -0.16 -12.42 6.77
C THR A 34 -1.42 -12.92 7.48
N GLN A 35 -1.62 -14.25 7.54
CA GLN A 35 -2.76 -14.84 8.24
C GLN A 35 -2.82 -14.40 9.72
N LYS A 36 -1.66 -14.40 10.39
CA LYS A 36 -1.55 -13.96 11.79
C LYS A 36 -1.93 -12.49 11.97
N LEU A 37 -1.45 -11.60 11.08
CA LEU A 37 -1.77 -10.17 11.11
C LEU A 37 -3.27 -9.95 10.93
N VAL A 38 -3.86 -10.58 9.90
CA VAL A 38 -5.29 -10.44 9.60
C VAL A 38 -6.15 -10.97 10.75
N ASN A 39 -5.86 -12.16 11.27
CA ASN A 39 -6.60 -12.74 12.39
C ASN A 39 -6.49 -11.92 13.69
N ALA A 40 -5.37 -11.22 13.90
CA ALA A 40 -5.15 -10.42 15.09
C ALA A 40 -5.84 -9.04 15.03
N HIS A 41 -5.96 -8.44 13.84
CA HIS A 41 -6.33 -7.04 13.70
C HIS A 41 -7.55 -6.77 12.82
N PHE A 42 -7.93 -7.73 11.97
CA PHE A 42 -9.03 -7.62 11.01
C PHE A 42 -10.07 -8.74 11.17
N ALA A 43 -10.13 -9.39 12.35
CA ALA A 43 -11.04 -10.51 12.58
C ALA A 43 -12.52 -10.16 12.37
N ASP A 44 -12.88 -8.91 12.64
CA ASP A 44 -14.25 -8.40 12.47
C ASP A 44 -14.52 -7.79 11.08
N ASN A 45 -13.51 -7.74 10.21
CA ASN A 45 -13.61 -7.18 8.87
C ASN A 45 -13.82 -8.32 7.86
N PRO A 46 -14.99 -8.44 7.22
CA PRO A 46 -15.21 -9.45 6.20
C PRO A 46 -14.24 -9.27 5.02
N ILE A 47 -13.64 -10.36 4.58
CA ILE A 47 -12.76 -10.40 3.41
C ILE A 47 -13.63 -10.60 2.16
N LEU A 48 -13.55 -9.69 1.20
CA LEU A 48 -14.21 -9.82 -0.11
C LEU A 48 -13.40 -10.65 -1.09
N ALA A 49 -12.09 -10.49 -1.11
CA ALA A 49 -11.20 -11.23 -2.01
C ALA A 49 -9.81 -11.39 -1.43
N VAL A 50 -9.20 -12.53 -1.76
CA VAL A 50 -7.77 -12.79 -1.55
C VAL A 50 -7.19 -13.16 -2.90
N LYS A 51 -6.11 -12.49 -3.28
CA LYS A 51 -5.47 -12.67 -4.57
C LYS A 51 -3.96 -12.86 -4.41
N ALA A 52 -3.35 -13.49 -5.39
CA ALA A 52 -1.90 -13.61 -5.50
C ALA A 52 -1.48 -13.38 -6.95
N THR A 53 -0.29 -12.82 -7.14
CA THR A 53 0.30 -12.72 -8.48
C THR A 53 0.58 -14.11 -9.04
N ASP A 54 0.26 -14.32 -10.33
CA ASP A 54 0.52 -15.56 -11.04
C ASP A 54 1.97 -15.61 -11.53
N THR A 55 2.91 -15.69 -10.58
CA THR A 55 4.32 -15.81 -10.89
C THR A 55 4.76 -17.27 -10.82
N TRP A 56 5.60 -17.67 -11.79
CA TRP A 56 6.22 -19.00 -11.80
C TRP A 56 7.17 -19.23 -10.61
N PHE A 57 7.70 -18.14 -10.04
CA PHE A 57 8.65 -18.19 -8.91
C PHE A 57 8.00 -17.68 -7.62
N ARG A 58 7.97 -18.54 -6.58
CA ARG A 58 7.35 -18.22 -5.27
C ARG A 58 8.00 -17.04 -4.55
N PHE A 59 9.27 -16.74 -4.80
CA PHE A 59 9.98 -15.63 -4.14
C PHE A 59 9.64 -14.24 -4.69
N ASN A 60 8.89 -14.16 -5.81
CA ASN A 60 8.38 -12.89 -6.36
C ASN A 60 6.85 -12.82 -6.27
N ARG A 61 6.23 -13.70 -5.48
CA ARG A 61 4.78 -13.71 -5.36
C ARG A 61 4.33 -12.59 -4.43
N GLU A 62 3.42 -11.76 -4.90
CA GLU A 62 2.74 -10.75 -4.12
C GLU A 62 1.32 -11.20 -3.82
N TYR A 63 0.74 -10.67 -2.75
CA TYR A 63 -0.61 -11.00 -2.31
C TYR A 63 -1.40 -9.73 -2.06
N GLU A 64 -2.69 -9.78 -2.34
CA GLU A 64 -3.64 -8.70 -2.09
C GLU A 64 -4.83 -9.21 -1.30
N ILE A 65 -5.24 -8.48 -0.26
CA ILE A 65 -6.47 -8.74 0.49
C ILE A 65 -7.36 -7.52 0.38
N ILE A 66 -8.59 -7.73 -0.08
CA ILE A 66 -9.63 -6.70 -0.18
C ILE A 66 -10.67 -6.96 0.89
N PHE A 67 -10.90 -5.98 1.76
CA PHE A 67 -11.92 -6.02 2.80
C PHE A 67 -13.21 -5.33 2.36
N ASP A 68 -14.34 -5.66 2.99
CA ASP A 68 -15.65 -5.12 2.63
C ASP A 68 -15.84 -3.65 3.04
N ASP A 69 -15.04 -3.15 3.97
CA ASP A 69 -15.02 -1.75 4.39
C ASP A 69 -14.28 -0.82 3.40
N GLY A 70 -13.68 -1.39 2.33
CA GLY A 70 -12.95 -0.66 1.29
C GLY A 70 -11.45 -0.55 1.53
N VAL A 71 -10.91 -1.17 2.60
CA VAL A 71 -9.46 -1.30 2.78
C VAL A 71 -8.92 -2.39 1.86
N THR A 72 -7.84 -2.11 1.15
CA THR A 72 -7.04 -3.10 0.42
C THR A 72 -5.62 -3.10 0.98
N ILE A 73 -5.04 -4.27 1.19
CA ILE A 73 -3.68 -4.40 1.70
C ILE A 73 -2.89 -5.35 0.81
N ASP A 74 -1.74 -4.87 0.34
CA ASP A 74 -0.77 -5.65 -0.41
C ASP A 74 0.33 -6.18 0.51
N PHE A 75 0.82 -7.38 0.19
CA PHE A 75 1.87 -8.07 0.92
C PHE A 75 2.91 -8.63 -0.05
N ASP A 76 4.16 -8.62 0.40
CA ASP A 76 5.25 -9.30 -0.32
C ASP A 76 5.23 -10.82 -0.15
N SER A 77 6.19 -11.50 -0.77
CA SER A 77 6.33 -12.96 -0.72
C SER A 77 6.57 -13.52 0.69
N ASP A 78 7.10 -12.72 1.61
CA ASP A 78 7.34 -13.07 3.01
C ASP A 78 6.13 -12.79 3.91
N GLY A 79 5.08 -12.21 3.31
CA GLY A 79 3.84 -11.84 4.00
C GLY A 79 3.95 -10.58 4.85
N GLN A 80 4.91 -9.70 4.52
CA GLN A 80 4.99 -8.37 5.09
C GLN A 80 4.14 -7.42 4.25
N TRP A 81 3.34 -6.56 4.90
CA TRP A 81 2.56 -5.58 4.16
C TRP A 81 3.47 -4.54 3.48
N THR A 82 3.10 -4.13 2.28
CA THR A 82 3.85 -3.18 1.45
C THR A 82 3.04 -1.94 1.13
N GLU A 83 1.74 -2.09 0.93
CA GLU A 83 0.84 -1.00 0.56
C GLU A 83 -0.53 -1.18 1.22
N ILE A 84 -1.17 -0.08 1.56
CA ILE A 84 -2.53 0.00 2.08
C ILE A 84 -3.27 1.06 1.30
N GLU A 85 -4.34 0.68 0.64
CA GLU A 85 -5.28 1.59 0.02
C GLU A 85 -6.54 1.71 0.90
N CYS A 86 -6.98 2.93 1.14
CA CYS A 86 -8.12 3.20 2.03
C CYS A 86 -9.01 4.34 1.51
N TYR A 87 -9.37 4.30 0.23
CA TYR A 87 -10.25 5.29 -0.41
C TYR A 87 -11.63 5.37 0.26
N GLY A 88 -11.77 6.31 1.20
CA GLY A 88 -13.00 6.49 1.97
C GLY A 88 -13.23 5.47 3.09
N ALA A 89 -12.29 4.55 3.29
CA ALA A 89 -12.30 3.54 4.34
C ALA A 89 -11.57 4.00 5.61
N PRO A 90 -11.80 3.35 6.75
CA PRO A 90 -11.03 3.62 7.97
C PRO A 90 -9.54 3.32 7.80
N VAL A 91 -8.68 4.27 8.16
CA VAL A 91 -7.23 4.09 8.09
C VAL A 91 -6.75 3.16 9.21
N PRO A 92 -6.04 2.05 8.92
CA PRO A 92 -5.50 1.15 9.93
C PRO A 92 -4.21 1.72 10.56
N PHE A 93 -4.34 2.79 11.35
CA PHE A 93 -3.22 3.49 11.95
C PHE A 93 -2.30 2.62 12.81
N PHE A 94 -2.79 1.49 13.34
CA PHE A 94 -1.99 0.55 14.12
C PHE A 94 -0.86 -0.12 13.29
N MET A 95 -0.93 -0.04 11.96
CA MET A 95 0.11 -0.54 11.05
C MET A 95 1.27 0.43 10.84
N LEU A 96 1.12 1.68 11.28
CA LEU A 96 2.14 2.73 11.19
C LEU A 96 2.87 2.95 12.52
N PRO A 97 4.13 3.40 12.49
CA PRO A 97 4.82 3.86 13.70
C PRO A 97 4.06 5.00 14.40
N ASP A 98 3.99 4.96 15.72
CA ASP A 98 3.29 5.96 16.55
C ASP A 98 3.70 7.40 16.25
N LYS A 99 4.98 7.62 15.93
CA LYS A 99 5.51 8.94 15.60
C LYS A 99 4.88 9.51 14.34
N ILE A 100 4.71 8.68 13.31
CA ILE A 100 4.04 9.07 12.06
C ILE A 100 2.57 9.34 12.35
N VAL A 101 1.89 8.46 13.09
CA VAL A 101 0.47 8.63 13.45
C VAL A 101 0.24 9.96 14.19
N LYS A 102 1.09 10.28 15.16
CA LYS A 102 1.01 11.57 15.89
C LYS A 102 1.20 12.76 14.95
N TYR A 103 2.17 12.67 14.06
CA TYR A 103 2.47 13.74 13.10
C TYR A 103 1.29 14.01 12.16
N VAL A 104 0.76 12.97 11.49
CA VAL A 104 -0.34 13.12 10.53
C VAL A 104 -1.63 13.59 11.20
N ARG A 105 -1.95 13.07 12.40
CA ARG A 105 -3.13 13.49 13.16
C ARG A 105 -3.04 14.94 13.65
N HIS A 106 -1.85 15.42 13.97
CA HIS A 106 -1.65 16.79 14.42
C HIS A 106 -1.69 17.81 13.27
N ASN A 107 -1.01 17.49 12.16
CA ASN A 107 -0.79 18.45 11.06
C ASN A 107 -1.78 18.32 9.92
N PHE A 108 -2.38 17.14 9.71
CA PHE A 108 -3.22 16.79 8.56
C PHE A 108 -4.56 16.16 8.98
N HIS A 109 -5.10 16.53 10.13
CA HIS A 109 -6.34 15.92 10.67
C HIS A 109 -7.60 16.17 9.83
N GLN A 110 -7.58 17.15 8.90
CA GLN A 110 -8.69 17.44 7.98
C GLN A 110 -8.53 16.75 6.63
N GLU A 111 -7.35 16.21 6.35
CA GLU A 111 -7.05 15.51 5.11
C GLU A 111 -7.41 14.03 5.22
N LYS A 112 -7.78 13.42 4.10
CA LYS A 112 -8.12 12.00 4.04
C LYS A 112 -6.99 11.22 3.42
N ILE A 113 -6.38 10.32 4.18
CA ILE A 113 -5.38 9.38 3.67
C ILE A 113 -6.08 8.42 2.70
N VAL A 114 -5.50 8.24 1.52
CA VAL A 114 -5.97 7.30 0.49
C VAL A 114 -4.99 6.17 0.25
N GLU A 115 -3.70 6.40 0.50
CA GLU A 115 -2.67 5.38 0.30
C GLU A 115 -1.57 5.51 1.35
N ILE A 116 -1.05 4.36 1.80
CA ILE A 116 0.13 4.26 2.65
C ILE A 116 1.05 3.21 2.03
N LYS A 117 2.27 3.59 1.69
CA LYS A 117 3.30 2.66 1.20
C LYS A 117 4.43 2.51 2.20
N LYS A 118 4.85 1.27 2.40
CA LYS A 118 6.08 0.94 3.11
C LYS A 118 7.22 0.83 2.11
N LEU A 119 8.15 1.75 2.18
CA LEU A 119 9.32 1.83 1.30
C LEU A 119 10.55 1.23 1.98
N PRO A 120 11.59 0.81 1.24
CA PRO A 120 12.85 0.39 1.83
C PRO A 120 13.48 1.45 2.74
N GLU A 121 13.25 2.74 2.45
CA GLU A 121 13.80 3.88 3.19
C GLU A 121 12.83 4.52 4.18
N GLY A 122 11.61 3.97 4.35
CA GLY A 122 10.61 4.52 5.28
C GLY A 122 9.17 4.35 4.84
N TYR A 123 8.40 5.43 4.83
CA TYR A 123 6.96 5.38 4.52
C TYR A 123 6.56 6.56 3.63
N LYS A 124 5.65 6.30 2.67
CA LYS A 124 4.92 7.32 1.93
C LYS A 124 3.47 7.33 2.38
N ILE A 125 2.90 8.51 2.57
CA ILE A 125 1.47 8.71 2.85
C ILE A 125 0.92 9.66 1.81
N GLU A 126 -0.16 9.27 1.15
CA GLU A 126 -0.85 10.07 0.14
C GLU A 126 -2.27 10.40 0.60
N TYR A 127 -2.68 11.63 0.34
CA TYR A 127 -4.00 12.15 0.67
C TYR A 127 -4.83 12.39 -0.59
N ASP A 128 -6.15 12.37 -0.45
CA ASP A 128 -7.11 12.64 -1.53
C ASP A 128 -6.98 14.06 -2.12
N SER A 129 -6.34 14.97 -1.40
CA SER A 129 -6.02 16.33 -1.85
C SER A 129 -4.79 16.42 -2.77
N GLY A 130 -4.08 15.31 -3.02
CA GLY A 130 -2.83 15.29 -3.77
C GLY A 130 -1.58 15.60 -2.92
N ILE A 131 -1.73 15.72 -1.60
CA ILE A 131 -0.59 15.87 -0.70
C ILE A 131 0.11 14.52 -0.53
N GLU A 132 1.43 14.51 -0.68
CA GLU A 132 2.31 13.36 -0.39
C GLU A 132 3.30 13.70 0.71
N LEU A 133 3.43 12.81 1.69
CA LEU A 133 4.42 12.88 2.76
C LEU A 133 5.37 11.69 2.67
N LEU A 134 6.68 11.96 2.74
CA LEU A 134 7.71 10.94 2.85
C LEU A 134 8.35 11.00 4.23
N PHE A 135 8.42 9.84 4.89
CA PHE A 135 9.08 9.64 6.17
C PHE A 135 10.25 8.67 6.01
N ASP A 136 11.34 8.92 6.71
CA ASP A 136 12.49 8.02 6.76
C ASP A 136 12.28 6.83 7.72
N LYS A 137 13.31 5.96 7.85
CA LYS A 137 13.30 4.80 8.77
C LYS A 137 13.14 5.18 10.24
N ASN A 138 13.48 6.42 10.62
CA ASN A 138 13.34 6.95 11.98
C ASN A 138 11.99 7.63 12.18
N SER A 139 11.11 7.56 11.17
CA SER A 139 9.79 8.22 11.17
C SER A 139 9.90 9.75 11.21
N GLU A 140 10.98 10.32 10.67
CA GLU A 140 11.14 11.75 10.45
C GLU A 140 10.62 12.13 9.05
N LEU A 141 9.90 13.25 8.96
CA LEU A 141 9.47 13.78 7.67
C LEU A 141 10.68 14.26 6.86
N VAL A 142 10.85 13.73 5.65
CA VAL A 142 11.94 14.11 4.72
C VAL A 142 11.46 14.86 3.50
N SER A 143 10.20 14.68 3.09
CA SER A 143 9.62 15.41 1.98
C SER A 143 8.13 15.65 2.18
N PHE A 144 7.69 16.79 1.68
CA PHE A 144 6.30 17.19 1.53
C PHE A 144 6.12 17.65 0.08
N GLU A 145 5.23 17.00 -0.65
CA GLU A 145 4.90 17.35 -2.02
C GLU A 145 3.39 17.61 -2.14
N TRP A 146 3.03 18.47 -3.09
CA TRP A 146 1.63 18.77 -3.40
C TRP A 146 1.50 18.90 -4.92
N GLU A 147 0.67 18.04 -5.52
CA GLU A 147 0.30 18.12 -6.94
C GLU A 147 -0.86 19.07 -7.23
#